data_e485c3df0baba13d95e388d203304e79
#
_entry.id   e485c3df0baba13d95e388d203304e79
#
_cell.length_a   1.000
_cell.length_b   1.000
_cell.length_c   1.000
_cell.angle_alpha   90.00
_cell.angle_beta   90.00
_cell.angle_gamma   90.00
#
_symmetry.space_group_name_H-M   'P 1'
#
loop_
_entity.id
_entity.type
_entity.pdbx_description
1 polymer ?
#
loop_
_entity_poly.entity_id
_entity_poly.type
_entity_poly.pdbx_seq_one_letter_code
_entity_poly.pdbx_strand_id
1 'polypeptide(L)'
;PEQKSLTLKLPTRYQGRLVPTKGAVLLFGKQRLLHFDDAWIQCGRFRGTNKVDIFDQCEIHDHLPQAVHSIEQFLKKHAFKSAEFGAMRRQDIWSIPLTMLREAIINALVHSDYSQRGSPIRIAFFDDRIEIESPGYLLPGMTVDDMKNGVSMIRNPVIARVFRELKLIEQWGSGVRRIFEEAQAQGLPEPQIVEIANRVRVIVPLAQSAATPSRPEPVTQSVTQSVTQSEEAGNQSRMLILLRNGPLSSGELREHLQLKHRAHFRSHFLAPALQAGLIEMTLPDSPNSRLQQYRLTAQGEQHIKDNQ
;
A
#
# COMPACT_ATOMS: atom_id res chain seq x y z
N PRO A 1 -31.54 -26.63 -0.05
CA PRO A 1 -30.12 -26.30 -0.37
C PRO A 1 -29.91 -26.18 -1.86
N GLU A 2 -30.44 -27.11 -2.68
CA GLU A 2 -30.23 -27.14 -4.16
C GLU A 2 -30.81 -25.93 -4.86
N GLN A 3 -32.06 -25.56 -4.56
CA GLN A 3 -32.71 -24.39 -5.14
C GLN A 3 -31.97 -23.09 -4.85
N LYS A 4 -31.37 -22.93 -3.65
CA LYS A 4 -30.57 -21.76 -3.29
C LYS A 4 -29.27 -21.70 -4.11
N SER A 5 -28.60 -22.83 -4.34
CA SER A 5 -27.39 -22.89 -5.18
C SER A 5 -27.68 -22.52 -6.63
N LEU A 6 -28.84 -22.91 -7.18
CA LEU A 6 -29.29 -22.52 -8.51
C LEU A 6 -29.61 -21.03 -8.60
N THR A 7 -30.29 -20.48 -7.59
CA THR A 7 -30.58 -19.02 -7.51
C THR A 7 -29.31 -18.18 -7.49
N LEU A 8 -28.28 -18.63 -6.75
CA LEU A 8 -26.97 -17.97 -6.69
C LEU A 8 -26.12 -18.21 -7.95
N LYS A 9 -26.61 -19.04 -8.89
CA LYS A 9 -25.89 -19.44 -10.11
C LYS A 9 -24.53 -20.06 -9.81
N LEU A 10 -24.45 -20.86 -8.76
CA LEU A 10 -23.26 -21.63 -8.42
C LEU A 10 -23.00 -22.74 -9.45
N PRO A 11 -23.99 -23.60 -9.82
CA PRO A 11 -23.88 -24.50 -10.97
C PRO A 11 -24.44 -23.87 -12.25
N THR A 12 -23.95 -24.37 -13.37
CA THR A 12 -24.48 -24.11 -14.71
C THR A 12 -24.62 -25.42 -15.48
N ARG A 13 -25.50 -25.45 -16.50
CA ARG A 13 -25.60 -26.61 -17.39
C ARG A 13 -24.57 -26.50 -18.52
N TYR A 14 -23.75 -27.52 -18.65
CA TYR A 14 -22.80 -27.68 -19.74
C TYR A 14 -22.91 -29.12 -20.28
N GLN A 15 -23.18 -29.26 -21.57
CA GLN A 15 -23.41 -30.57 -22.23
C GLN A 15 -24.37 -31.49 -21.44
N GLY A 16 -25.52 -30.93 -21.00
CA GLY A 16 -26.53 -31.64 -20.23
C GLY A 16 -26.22 -31.94 -18.75
N ARG A 17 -24.99 -31.67 -18.28
CA ARG A 17 -24.57 -31.92 -16.90
C ARG A 17 -24.51 -30.61 -16.10
N LEU A 18 -24.79 -30.68 -14.81
CA LEU A 18 -24.55 -29.57 -13.89
C LEU A 18 -23.06 -29.53 -13.52
N VAL A 19 -22.40 -28.41 -13.81
CA VAL A 19 -21.01 -28.17 -13.49
C VAL A 19 -20.88 -26.87 -12.66
N PRO A 20 -19.89 -26.75 -11.78
CA PRO A 20 -19.67 -25.51 -11.03
C PRO A 20 -19.25 -24.37 -11.96
N THR A 21 -19.76 -23.18 -11.72
CA THR A 21 -19.30 -21.98 -12.41
C THR A 21 -17.92 -21.57 -11.90
N LYS A 22 -17.18 -20.76 -12.67
CA LYS A 22 -15.89 -20.16 -12.23
C LYS A 22 -16.02 -19.48 -10.87
N GLY A 23 -17.10 -18.70 -10.68
CA GLY A 23 -17.37 -18.05 -9.39
C GLY A 23 -17.61 -19.04 -8.24
N ALA A 24 -18.28 -20.18 -8.50
CA ALA A 24 -18.45 -21.22 -7.48
C ALA A 24 -17.12 -21.88 -7.09
N VAL A 25 -16.22 -22.10 -8.07
CA VAL A 25 -14.88 -22.63 -7.81
C VAL A 25 -14.06 -21.65 -6.97
N LEU A 26 -14.08 -20.35 -7.32
CA LEU A 26 -13.39 -19.29 -6.57
C LEU A 26 -13.89 -19.17 -5.11
N LEU A 27 -15.21 -19.33 -4.90
CA LEU A 27 -15.82 -19.17 -3.58
C LEU A 27 -15.67 -20.40 -2.68
N PHE A 28 -15.75 -21.60 -3.25
CA PHE A 28 -15.92 -22.84 -2.48
C PHE A 28 -15.01 -24.00 -2.92
N GLY A 29 -14.25 -23.84 -3.99
CA GLY A 29 -13.39 -24.88 -4.52
C GLY A 29 -12.23 -25.21 -3.58
N LYS A 30 -12.16 -26.46 -3.08
CA LYS A 30 -11.07 -26.92 -2.20
C LYS A 30 -9.69 -26.77 -2.83
N GLN A 31 -9.60 -26.91 -4.16
CA GLN A 31 -8.37 -26.79 -4.95
C GLN A 31 -8.47 -25.64 -5.95
N ARG A 32 -9.08 -24.49 -5.53
CA ARG A 32 -9.33 -23.39 -6.45
C ARG A 32 -8.05 -22.84 -7.11
N LEU A 33 -6.91 -22.91 -6.41
CA LEU A 33 -5.63 -22.41 -6.93
C LEU A 33 -5.07 -23.28 -8.07
N LEU A 34 -5.55 -24.53 -8.28
CA LEU A 34 -5.22 -25.30 -9.48
C LEU A 34 -5.90 -24.76 -10.74
N HIS A 35 -6.97 -23.98 -10.60
CA HIS A 35 -7.74 -23.37 -11.69
C HIS A 35 -7.50 -21.87 -11.82
N PHE A 36 -7.17 -21.22 -10.70
CA PHE A 36 -6.94 -19.79 -10.57
C PHE A 36 -5.69 -19.60 -9.71
N ASP A 37 -4.53 -19.74 -10.32
CA ASP A 37 -3.21 -19.79 -9.65
C ASP A 37 -3.00 -18.60 -8.71
N ASP A 38 -3.49 -17.41 -9.09
CA ASP A 38 -3.31 -16.15 -8.37
C ASP A 38 -4.56 -15.68 -7.62
N ALA A 39 -5.54 -16.55 -7.35
CA ALA A 39 -6.71 -16.21 -6.54
C ALA A 39 -6.39 -16.20 -5.03
N TRP A 40 -5.30 -15.53 -4.65
CA TRP A 40 -4.86 -15.29 -3.28
C TRP A 40 -4.54 -13.80 -3.09
N ILE A 41 -4.27 -13.37 -1.87
CA ILE A 41 -4.04 -11.97 -1.54
C ILE A 41 -2.68 -11.82 -0.87
N GLN A 42 -1.87 -10.89 -1.36
CA GLN A 42 -0.61 -10.50 -0.78
C GLN A 42 -0.80 -9.25 0.07
N CYS A 43 -0.47 -9.33 1.35
CA CYS A 43 -0.49 -8.18 2.26
C CYS A 43 0.94 -7.82 2.66
N GLY A 44 1.25 -6.52 2.70
CA GLY A 44 2.54 -6.01 3.15
C GLY A 44 2.38 -4.73 3.96
N ARG A 45 3.09 -4.64 5.09
CA ARG A 45 3.25 -3.42 5.89
C ARG A 45 4.63 -2.84 5.61
N PHE A 46 4.68 -1.61 5.15
CA PHE A 46 5.89 -0.88 4.78
C PHE A 46 6.14 0.24 5.77
N ARG A 47 7.39 0.48 6.15
CA ARG A 47 7.80 1.67 6.87
C ARG A 47 7.98 2.82 5.89
N GLY A 48 7.53 4.02 6.28
CA GLY A 48 7.54 5.19 5.41
C GLY A 48 6.49 5.12 4.31
N THR A 49 6.77 5.78 3.19
CA THR A 49 5.80 6.03 2.10
C THR A 49 6.11 5.27 0.80
N ASN A 50 7.09 4.36 0.82
CA ASN A 50 7.51 3.59 -0.34
C ASN A 50 7.62 2.07 -0.05
N LYS A 51 7.71 1.25 -1.10
CA LYS A 51 7.77 -0.23 -1.01
C LYS A 51 9.19 -0.77 -0.76
N VAL A 52 10.07 -0.03 -0.09
CA VAL A 52 11.49 -0.43 0.10
C VAL A 52 11.69 -1.24 1.37
N ASP A 53 11.12 -0.80 2.49
CA ASP A 53 11.27 -1.43 3.79
C ASP A 53 9.98 -2.17 4.18
N ILE A 54 9.98 -3.49 3.97
CA ILE A 54 8.86 -4.35 4.37
C ILE A 54 9.07 -4.73 5.84
N PHE A 55 8.17 -4.26 6.69
CA PHE A 55 8.16 -4.55 8.12
C PHE A 55 7.46 -5.87 8.45
N ASP A 56 6.36 -6.18 7.75
CA ASP A 56 5.60 -7.42 7.91
C ASP A 56 4.89 -7.76 6.61
N GLN A 57 4.70 -9.04 6.33
CA GLN A 57 3.98 -9.51 5.15
C GLN A 57 3.27 -10.83 5.43
N CYS A 58 2.18 -11.06 4.72
CA CYS A 58 1.52 -12.35 4.71
C CYS A 58 0.83 -12.63 3.37
N GLU A 59 0.64 -13.91 3.09
CA GLU A 59 -0.19 -14.40 1.99
C GLU A 59 -1.48 -15.00 2.56
N ILE A 60 -2.62 -14.60 1.98
CA ILE A 60 -3.94 -15.07 2.40
C ILE A 60 -4.48 -15.96 1.29
N HIS A 61 -4.57 -17.24 1.60
CA HIS A 61 -5.08 -18.29 0.70
C HIS A 61 -6.50 -18.74 1.08
N ASP A 62 -7.19 -18.01 1.92
CA ASP A 62 -8.56 -18.30 2.36
C ASP A 62 -9.56 -18.20 1.21
N HIS A 63 -10.72 -18.85 1.36
CA HIS A 63 -11.84 -18.60 0.47
C HIS A 63 -12.26 -17.13 0.49
N LEU A 64 -12.70 -16.59 -0.63
CA LEU A 64 -12.90 -15.15 -0.81
C LEU A 64 -13.74 -14.46 0.30
N PRO A 65 -14.85 -15.04 0.82
CA PRO A 65 -15.57 -14.43 1.92
C PRO A 65 -14.75 -14.38 3.23
N GLN A 66 -13.96 -15.41 3.51
CA GLN A 66 -13.08 -15.44 4.69
C GLN A 66 -11.89 -14.50 4.53
N ALA A 67 -11.38 -14.34 3.31
CA ALA A 67 -10.27 -13.45 3.01
C ALA A 67 -10.55 -12.00 3.42
N VAL A 68 -11.82 -11.53 3.34
CA VAL A 68 -12.20 -10.20 3.85
C VAL A 68 -11.81 -10.05 5.31
N HIS A 69 -12.15 -11.03 6.14
CA HIS A 69 -11.83 -11.02 7.57
C HIS A 69 -10.32 -11.10 7.82
N SER A 70 -9.62 -11.98 7.10
CA SER A 70 -8.17 -12.15 7.26
C SER A 70 -7.39 -10.90 6.88
N ILE A 71 -7.82 -10.18 5.82
CA ILE A 71 -7.26 -8.87 5.46
C ILE A 71 -7.52 -7.84 6.57
N GLU A 72 -8.76 -7.77 7.08
CA GLU A 72 -9.08 -6.86 8.19
C GLU A 72 -8.22 -7.14 9.43
N GLN A 73 -7.95 -8.40 9.76
CA GLN A 73 -7.07 -8.76 10.88
C GLN A 73 -5.63 -8.30 10.64
N PHE A 74 -5.11 -8.46 9.41
CA PHE A 74 -3.79 -7.94 9.06
C PHE A 74 -3.72 -6.42 9.22
N LEU A 75 -4.72 -5.69 8.73
CA LEU A 75 -4.75 -4.23 8.85
C LEU A 75 -4.87 -3.78 10.32
N LYS A 76 -5.72 -4.43 11.11
CA LYS A 76 -5.88 -4.14 12.53
C LYS A 76 -4.63 -4.44 13.36
N LYS A 77 -3.84 -5.45 12.98
CA LYS A 77 -2.55 -5.77 13.63
C LYS A 77 -1.58 -4.59 13.59
N HIS A 78 -1.63 -3.79 12.51
CA HIS A 78 -0.71 -2.68 12.27
C HIS A 78 -1.34 -1.30 12.53
N ALA A 79 -2.62 -1.25 12.87
CA ALA A 79 -3.32 -0.02 13.22
C ALA A 79 -3.18 0.27 14.72
N PHE A 80 -3.10 1.55 15.06
CA PHE A 80 -3.23 1.98 16.44
C PHE A 80 -4.69 1.98 16.84
N LYS A 81 -4.95 1.67 18.12
CA LYS A 81 -6.25 1.69 18.72
C LYS A 81 -6.25 2.68 19.87
N SER A 82 -7.00 3.76 19.74
CA SER A 82 -7.27 4.69 20.82
C SER A 82 -8.62 4.37 21.46
N ALA A 83 -8.81 4.72 22.71
CA ALA A 83 -10.07 4.60 23.41
C ALA A 83 -10.58 6.01 23.74
N GLU A 84 -11.72 6.39 23.20
CA GLU A 84 -12.47 7.54 23.69
C GLU A 84 -13.49 7.12 24.73
N PHE A 85 -13.47 7.81 25.88
CA PHE A 85 -14.43 7.61 26.93
C PHE A 85 -15.55 8.66 26.73
N GLY A 86 -16.59 8.27 26.00
CA GLY A 86 -17.86 9.04 25.97
C GLY A 86 -18.62 8.88 27.29
N ALA A 87 -19.67 9.68 27.50
CA ALA A 87 -20.39 9.79 28.77
C ALA A 87 -20.94 8.47 29.34
N MET A 88 -21.09 7.38 28.54
CA MET A 88 -21.61 6.09 29.00
C MET A 88 -20.97 4.85 28.39
N ARG A 89 -20.13 4.93 27.37
CA ARG A 89 -19.51 3.76 26.73
C ARG A 89 -18.13 4.10 26.19
N ARG A 90 -17.18 3.16 26.38
CA ARG A 90 -15.89 3.17 25.71
C ARG A 90 -16.11 2.89 24.22
N GLN A 91 -15.63 3.78 23.36
CA GLN A 91 -15.53 3.54 21.91
C GLN A 91 -14.06 3.35 21.53
N ASP A 92 -13.80 2.25 20.83
CA ASP A 92 -12.48 1.96 20.29
C ASP A 92 -12.37 2.63 18.91
N ILE A 93 -11.48 3.61 18.81
CA ILE A 93 -11.21 4.32 17.55
C ILE A 93 -9.93 3.78 16.95
N TRP A 94 -10.03 3.30 15.72
CA TRP A 94 -8.88 2.82 14.95
C TRP A 94 -8.23 3.99 14.20
N SER A 95 -6.90 3.99 14.11
CA SER A 95 -6.14 4.97 13.31
C SER A 95 -6.30 4.80 11.80
N ILE A 96 -7.09 3.82 11.36
CA ILE A 96 -7.40 3.52 9.97
C ILE A 96 -8.91 3.52 9.74
N PRO A 97 -9.39 3.99 8.60
CA PRO A 97 -10.82 4.06 8.29
C PRO A 97 -11.36 2.69 7.87
N LEU A 98 -11.67 1.83 8.84
CA LEU A 98 -12.02 0.43 8.63
C LEU A 98 -13.21 0.23 7.67
N THR A 99 -14.22 1.09 7.72
CA THR A 99 -15.40 0.98 6.84
C THR A 99 -15.03 1.21 5.38
N MET A 100 -14.24 2.25 5.10
CA MET A 100 -13.74 2.54 3.74
C MET A 100 -12.84 1.41 3.23
N LEU A 101 -11.93 0.91 4.08
CA LEU A 101 -11.02 -0.18 3.72
C LEU A 101 -11.78 -1.48 3.45
N ARG A 102 -12.78 -1.80 4.27
CA ARG A 102 -13.65 -2.97 4.05
C ARG A 102 -14.34 -2.91 2.71
N GLU A 103 -14.90 -1.77 2.34
CA GLU A 103 -15.56 -1.56 1.05
C GLU A 103 -14.57 -1.70 -0.12
N ALA A 104 -13.40 -1.09 -0.01
CA ALA A 104 -12.36 -1.19 -1.03
C ALA A 104 -11.85 -2.64 -1.20
N ILE A 105 -11.70 -3.40 -0.11
CA ILE A 105 -11.34 -4.82 -0.12
C ILE A 105 -12.40 -5.66 -0.82
N ILE A 106 -13.67 -5.46 -0.47
CA ILE A 106 -14.79 -6.17 -1.08
C ILE A 106 -14.84 -5.87 -2.60
N ASN A 107 -14.70 -4.62 -2.99
CA ASN A 107 -14.66 -4.22 -4.39
C ASN A 107 -13.47 -4.87 -5.13
N ALA A 108 -12.29 -4.93 -4.53
CA ALA A 108 -11.13 -5.61 -5.10
C ALA A 108 -11.42 -7.10 -5.34
N LEU A 109 -12.05 -7.80 -4.40
CA LEU A 109 -12.42 -9.21 -4.53
C LEU A 109 -13.51 -9.46 -5.57
N VAL A 110 -14.54 -8.59 -5.61
CA VAL A 110 -15.69 -8.75 -6.54
C VAL A 110 -15.35 -8.36 -7.96
N HIS A 111 -14.48 -7.37 -8.16
CA HIS A 111 -14.16 -6.82 -9.48
C HIS A 111 -12.81 -7.30 -10.04
N SER A 112 -12.05 -8.10 -9.31
CA SER A 112 -10.78 -8.68 -9.78
C SER A 112 -10.97 -9.50 -11.05
N ASP A 113 -10.06 -9.37 -11.99
CA ASP A 113 -9.94 -10.26 -13.14
C ASP A 113 -9.10 -11.49 -12.79
N TYR A 114 -9.75 -12.52 -12.31
CA TYR A 114 -9.12 -13.78 -11.91
C TYR A 114 -8.57 -14.61 -13.07
N SER A 115 -8.66 -14.15 -14.30
CA SER A 115 -8.04 -14.80 -15.46
C SER A 115 -6.60 -14.37 -15.69
N GLN A 116 -6.16 -13.28 -15.04
CA GLN A 116 -4.78 -12.79 -15.14
C GLN A 116 -3.85 -13.63 -14.28
N ARG A 117 -2.78 -14.14 -14.90
CA ARG A 117 -1.73 -14.90 -14.23
C ARG A 117 -0.61 -14.00 -13.72
N GLY A 118 0.08 -14.41 -12.65
CA GLY A 118 1.15 -13.66 -12.01
C GLY A 118 0.69 -12.38 -11.30
N SER A 119 -0.62 -12.28 -11.01
CA SER A 119 -1.23 -11.02 -10.59
C SER A 119 -2.22 -11.18 -9.42
N PRO A 120 -1.76 -11.55 -8.22
CA PRO A 120 -2.63 -11.60 -7.05
C PRO A 120 -3.15 -10.22 -6.66
N ILE A 121 -4.21 -10.16 -5.87
CA ILE A 121 -4.65 -8.93 -5.20
C ILE A 121 -3.57 -8.53 -4.19
N ARG A 122 -3.26 -7.24 -4.10
CA ARG A 122 -2.23 -6.72 -3.20
C ARG A 122 -2.78 -5.66 -2.27
N ILE A 123 -2.43 -5.77 -1.01
CA ILE A 123 -2.72 -4.79 0.04
C ILE A 123 -1.39 -4.26 0.54
N ALA A 124 -1.13 -2.98 0.36
CA ALA A 124 0.08 -2.33 0.83
C ALA A 124 -0.28 -1.25 1.86
N PHE A 125 0.17 -1.43 3.09
CA PHE A 125 -0.05 -0.52 4.19
C PHE A 125 1.23 0.29 4.45
N PHE A 126 1.18 1.59 4.17
CA PHE A 126 2.23 2.58 4.41
C PHE A 126 1.91 3.40 5.66
N ASP A 127 2.79 4.32 6.03
CA ASP A 127 2.56 5.18 7.19
C ASP A 127 1.52 6.26 6.92
N ASP A 128 1.33 6.66 5.66
CA ASP A 128 0.44 7.74 5.20
C ASP A 128 -0.82 7.26 4.47
N ARG A 129 -0.86 6.01 4.01
CA ARG A 129 -1.97 5.48 3.21
C ARG A 129 -2.02 3.95 3.19
N ILE A 130 -3.14 3.42 2.73
CA ILE A 130 -3.29 2.02 2.36
C ILE A 130 -3.65 1.93 0.88
N GLU A 131 -2.90 1.14 0.12
CA GLU A 131 -3.16 0.84 -1.29
C GLU A 131 -3.76 -0.56 -1.43
N ILE A 132 -4.86 -0.67 -2.17
CA ILE A 132 -5.52 -1.94 -2.50
C ILE A 132 -5.51 -2.08 -4.01
N GLU A 133 -4.76 -3.06 -4.53
CA GLU A 133 -4.60 -3.31 -5.95
C GLU A 133 -5.29 -4.61 -6.35
N SER A 134 -6.17 -4.56 -7.35
CA SER A 134 -6.80 -5.73 -7.97
C SER A 134 -6.45 -5.84 -9.45
N PRO A 135 -6.24 -7.07 -9.99
CA PRO A 135 -6.06 -7.28 -11.42
C PRO A 135 -7.26 -6.86 -12.26
N GLY A 136 -7.00 -6.33 -13.44
CA GLY A 136 -8.00 -5.91 -14.43
C GLY A 136 -8.20 -4.40 -14.48
N TYR A 137 -8.58 -3.91 -15.68
CA TYR A 137 -9.04 -2.54 -15.87
C TYR A 137 -10.48 -2.36 -15.35
N LEU A 138 -10.95 -1.14 -15.27
CA LEU A 138 -12.38 -0.88 -15.15
C LEU A 138 -13.12 -1.54 -16.33
N LEU A 139 -14.39 -1.92 -16.14
CA LEU A 139 -15.16 -2.49 -17.23
C LEU A 139 -15.36 -1.44 -18.34
N PRO A 140 -15.39 -1.86 -19.61
CA PRO A 140 -15.58 -0.93 -20.73
C PRO A 140 -16.79 -0.02 -20.53
N GLY A 141 -16.60 1.29 -20.70
CA GLY A 141 -17.63 2.30 -20.50
C GLY A 141 -17.84 2.74 -19.04
N MET A 142 -17.04 2.26 -18.10
CA MET A 142 -17.05 2.70 -16.71
C MET A 142 -15.90 3.66 -16.45
N THR A 143 -16.20 4.78 -15.83
CA THR A 143 -15.22 5.77 -15.37
C THR A 143 -15.20 5.85 -13.84
N VAL A 144 -14.15 6.45 -13.28
CA VAL A 144 -14.09 6.72 -11.83
C VAL A 144 -15.19 7.67 -11.40
N ASP A 145 -15.56 8.64 -12.25
CA ASP A 145 -16.66 9.57 -11.97
C ASP A 145 -18.02 8.86 -11.93
N ASP A 146 -18.25 7.89 -12.83
CA ASP A 146 -19.45 7.05 -12.77
C ASP A 146 -19.52 6.29 -11.44
N MET A 147 -18.39 5.76 -10.97
CA MET A 147 -18.32 5.06 -9.67
C MET A 147 -18.62 6.00 -8.50
N LYS A 148 -18.11 7.23 -8.52
CA LYS A 148 -18.43 8.28 -7.52
C LYS A 148 -19.91 8.64 -7.53
N ASN A 149 -20.54 8.64 -8.69
CA ASN A 149 -21.96 8.88 -8.89
C ASN A 149 -22.85 7.67 -8.56
N GLY A 150 -22.26 6.55 -8.10
CA GLY A 150 -23.00 5.35 -7.69
C GLY A 150 -23.33 4.39 -8.83
N VAL A 151 -22.78 4.61 -10.04
CA VAL A 151 -22.91 3.63 -11.14
C VAL A 151 -22.03 2.42 -10.80
N SER A 152 -22.59 1.23 -10.94
CA SER A 152 -21.88 -0.03 -10.64
C SER A 152 -22.05 -1.03 -11.78
N MET A 153 -20.94 -1.55 -12.27
CA MET A 153 -20.88 -2.67 -13.20
C MET A 153 -20.10 -3.82 -12.55
N ILE A 154 -20.68 -5.01 -12.49
CA ILE A 154 -20.13 -6.14 -11.75
C ILE A 154 -19.39 -7.09 -12.68
N ARG A 155 -18.07 -7.26 -12.47
CA ARG A 155 -17.24 -8.22 -13.23
C ARG A 155 -17.57 -9.68 -12.88
N ASN A 156 -17.71 -9.98 -11.59
CA ASN A 156 -17.92 -11.35 -11.10
C ASN A 156 -19.29 -11.50 -10.44
N PRO A 157 -20.39 -11.63 -11.24
CA PRO A 157 -21.75 -11.58 -10.70
C PRO A 157 -22.10 -12.74 -9.77
N VAL A 158 -21.44 -13.90 -9.86
CA VAL A 158 -21.63 -15.01 -8.92
C VAL A 158 -21.03 -14.68 -7.57
N ILE A 159 -19.83 -14.11 -7.54
CA ILE A 159 -19.17 -13.67 -6.31
C ILE A 159 -20.01 -12.58 -5.62
N ALA A 160 -20.44 -11.58 -6.38
CA ALA A 160 -21.28 -10.49 -5.86
C ALA A 160 -22.59 -11.00 -5.22
N ARG A 161 -23.29 -11.98 -5.87
CA ARG A 161 -24.50 -12.56 -5.32
C ARG A 161 -24.26 -13.27 -3.98
N VAL A 162 -23.17 -14.05 -3.89
CA VAL A 162 -22.84 -14.74 -2.64
C VAL A 162 -22.44 -13.74 -1.55
N PHE A 163 -21.65 -12.73 -1.90
CA PHE A 163 -21.26 -11.67 -0.95
C PHE A 163 -22.48 -10.89 -0.43
N ARG A 164 -23.48 -10.65 -1.29
CA ARG A 164 -24.76 -10.05 -0.89
C ARG A 164 -25.56 -10.96 0.05
N GLU A 165 -25.65 -12.25 -0.26
CA GLU A 165 -26.32 -13.24 0.60
C GLU A 165 -25.66 -13.33 1.98
N LEU A 166 -24.33 -13.16 2.03
CA LEU A 166 -23.56 -13.10 3.27
C LEU A 166 -23.60 -11.73 3.97
N LYS A 167 -24.36 -10.77 3.42
CA LYS A 167 -24.45 -9.38 3.89
C LYS A 167 -23.11 -8.66 3.95
N LEU A 168 -22.19 -9.03 3.07
CA LEU A 168 -20.91 -8.34 2.89
C LEU A 168 -21.06 -7.11 1.98
N ILE A 169 -22.03 -7.14 1.04
CA ILE A 169 -22.32 -6.07 0.08
C ILE A 169 -23.74 -5.55 0.29
N GLU A 170 -23.93 -4.24 0.25
CA GLU A 170 -25.23 -3.59 0.16
C GLU A 170 -25.79 -3.57 -1.25
N GLN A 171 -27.13 -3.45 -1.42
CA GLN A 171 -27.79 -3.69 -2.70
C GLN A 171 -27.66 -2.56 -3.75
N TRP A 172 -27.33 -1.33 -3.34
CA TRP A 172 -27.58 -0.13 -4.12
C TRP A 172 -26.37 0.47 -4.83
N GLY A 173 -25.22 -0.22 -4.93
CA GLY A 173 -24.04 0.31 -5.63
C GLY A 173 -23.37 1.52 -4.95
N SER A 174 -23.77 1.84 -3.73
CA SER A 174 -23.31 3.02 -2.97
C SER A 174 -21.89 2.88 -2.39
N GLY A 175 -21.25 1.71 -2.57
CA GLY A 175 -20.02 1.38 -1.86
C GLY A 175 -18.85 2.32 -2.16
N VAL A 176 -18.57 2.56 -3.44
CA VAL A 176 -17.48 3.48 -3.83
C VAL A 176 -17.79 4.90 -3.39
N ARG A 177 -19.02 5.38 -3.66
CA ARG A 177 -19.47 6.71 -3.23
C ARG A 177 -19.27 6.89 -1.72
N ARG A 178 -19.58 5.88 -0.92
CA ARG A 178 -19.42 5.90 0.54
C ARG A 178 -17.95 6.02 0.98
N ILE A 179 -17.00 5.49 0.22
CA ILE A 179 -15.56 5.68 0.48
C ILE A 179 -15.21 7.18 0.45
N PHE A 180 -15.70 7.92 -0.54
CA PHE A 180 -15.45 9.36 -0.68
C PHE A 180 -16.19 10.19 0.36
N GLU A 181 -17.48 9.90 0.59
CA GLU A 181 -18.30 10.59 1.60
C GLU A 181 -17.72 10.41 3.01
N GLU A 182 -17.26 9.21 3.35
CA GLU A 182 -16.66 8.91 4.66
C GLU A 182 -15.30 9.59 4.83
N ALA A 183 -14.47 9.63 3.79
CA ALA A 183 -13.21 10.37 3.82
C ALA A 183 -13.45 11.86 4.09
N GLN A 184 -14.42 12.47 3.41
CA GLN A 184 -14.80 13.85 3.63
C GLN A 184 -15.33 14.09 5.07
N ALA A 185 -16.18 13.18 5.56
CA ALA A 185 -16.73 13.27 6.91
C ALA A 185 -15.67 13.16 8.01
N GLN A 186 -14.61 12.39 7.76
CA GLN A 186 -13.47 12.21 8.68
C GLN A 186 -12.36 13.26 8.48
N GLY A 187 -12.52 14.20 7.54
CA GLY A 187 -11.48 15.21 7.24
C GLY A 187 -10.21 14.62 6.64
N LEU A 188 -10.27 13.43 6.04
CA LEU A 188 -9.16 12.79 5.35
C LEU A 188 -8.98 13.40 3.95
N PRO A 189 -7.78 13.35 3.38
CA PRO A 189 -7.58 13.64 1.97
C PRO A 189 -8.47 12.74 1.09
N GLU A 190 -8.83 13.22 -0.09
CA GLU A 190 -9.68 12.46 -1.02
C GLU A 190 -9.04 11.14 -1.44
N PRO A 191 -9.73 9.99 -1.30
CA PRO A 191 -9.27 8.72 -1.82
C PRO A 191 -9.10 8.76 -3.33
N GLN A 192 -8.15 7.98 -3.85
CA GLN A 192 -7.90 7.92 -5.29
C GLN A 192 -8.19 6.53 -5.84
N ILE A 193 -8.75 6.48 -7.03
CA ILE A 193 -8.91 5.24 -7.81
C ILE A 193 -8.20 5.46 -9.14
N VAL A 194 -7.20 4.64 -9.41
CA VAL A 194 -6.35 4.79 -10.60
C VAL A 194 -6.15 3.45 -11.31
N GLU A 195 -6.04 3.48 -12.62
CA GLU A 195 -5.66 2.34 -13.43
C GLU A 195 -4.15 2.39 -13.70
N ILE A 196 -3.43 1.36 -13.31
CA ILE A 196 -1.97 1.27 -13.48
C ILE A 196 -1.60 -0.15 -13.93
N ALA A 197 -0.92 -0.27 -15.05
CA ALA A 197 -0.35 -1.54 -15.53
C ALA A 197 -1.33 -2.73 -15.47
N ASN A 198 -2.52 -2.55 -16.04
CA ASN A 198 -3.60 -3.54 -16.07
C ASN A 198 -4.14 -3.92 -14.67
N ARG A 199 -4.14 -2.98 -13.74
CA ARG A 199 -4.66 -3.13 -12.37
C ARG A 199 -5.46 -1.88 -11.99
N VAL A 200 -6.48 -2.07 -11.18
CA VAL A 200 -7.15 -0.97 -10.48
C VAL A 200 -6.53 -0.86 -9.09
N ARG A 201 -6.08 0.34 -8.72
CA ARG A 201 -5.57 0.66 -7.40
C ARG A 201 -6.48 1.66 -6.72
N VAL A 202 -6.95 1.31 -5.54
CA VAL A 202 -7.64 2.21 -4.62
C VAL A 202 -6.63 2.66 -3.56
N ILE A 203 -6.47 3.96 -3.40
CA ILE A 203 -5.57 4.59 -2.42
C ILE A 203 -6.45 5.25 -1.37
N VAL A 204 -6.37 4.76 -0.15
CA VAL A 204 -7.08 5.31 1.02
C VAL A 204 -6.06 6.03 1.89
N PRO A 205 -6.09 7.38 1.93
CA PRO A 205 -5.21 8.15 2.82
C PRO A 205 -5.53 7.86 4.28
N LEU A 206 -4.51 7.97 5.12
CA LEU A 206 -4.67 7.90 6.56
C LEU A 206 -4.62 9.32 7.14
N ALA A 207 -5.27 9.53 8.28
CA ALA A 207 -5.05 10.74 9.04
C ALA A 207 -3.56 10.84 9.34
N GLN A 208 -2.92 11.94 8.95
CA GLN A 208 -1.57 12.22 9.41
C GLN A 208 -1.67 12.27 10.93
N SER A 209 -1.05 11.31 11.59
CA SER A 209 -0.91 11.37 13.03
C SER A 209 -0.20 12.67 13.33
N ALA A 210 -0.95 13.67 13.83
CA ALA A 210 -0.34 14.81 14.46
C ALA A 210 0.62 14.22 15.48
N ALA A 211 1.92 14.42 15.25
CA ALA A 211 3.06 13.94 15.99
C ALA A 211 2.69 12.98 17.13
N THR A 212 2.99 11.72 16.99
CA THR A 212 2.82 10.69 18.03
C THR A 212 2.91 11.33 19.43
N PRO A 213 1.84 11.32 20.24
CA PRO A 213 2.05 11.57 21.65
C PRO A 213 2.92 10.40 22.10
N SER A 214 4.16 10.71 22.45
CA SER A 214 5.08 9.78 23.08
C SER A 214 4.34 9.04 24.17
N ARG A 215 4.11 7.74 23.94
CA ARG A 215 3.68 6.80 24.98
C ARG A 215 4.61 7.05 26.17
N PRO A 216 4.11 7.26 27.37
CA PRO A 216 4.96 7.24 28.54
C PRO A 216 5.52 5.81 28.64
N GLU A 217 6.75 5.62 28.19
CA GLU A 217 7.49 4.41 28.47
C GLU A 217 7.84 4.41 29.96
N PRO A 218 7.80 3.23 30.61
CA PRO A 218 8.40 3.11 31.90
C PRO A 218 9.90 3.46 31.77
N VAL A 219 10.34 4.36 32.61
CA VAL A 219 11.71 4.88 32.65
C VAL A 219 12.72 3.74 32.67
N THR A 220 13.27 3.43 31.50
CA THR A 220 14.53 2.69 31.38
C THR A 220 15.23 3.23 30.13
N GLN A 221 16.09 4.17 30.42
CA GLN A 221 17.22 4.70 29.64
C GLN A 221 17.15 4.63 28.10
N SER A 222 16.71 5.75 27.55
CA SER A 222 16.91 6.22 26.19
C SER A 222 18.39 6.52 25.91
N VAL A 223 19.02 5.73 25.04
CA VAL A 223 20.32 6.09 24.44
C VAL A 223 20.34 5.89 22.92
N THR A 224 19.22 5.48 22.27
CA THR A 224 19.30 5.01 20.88
C THR A 224 18.64 5.93 19.81
N GLN A 225 17.84 6.95 20.17
CA GLN A 225 17.17 7.83 19.17
C GLN A 225 17.91 9.13 18.86
N SER A 226 18.81 9.57 19.74
CA SER A 226 19.72 10.69 19.43
C SER A 226 20.93 10.26 18.60
N VAL A 227 21.22 8.96 18.51
CA VAL A 227 22.33 8.41 17.74
C VAL A 227 22.02 8.37 16.24
N THR A 228 20.79 8.07 15.82
CA THR A 228 20.46 7.93 14.38
C THR A 228 20.41 9.27 13.64
N GLN A 229 19.86 10.31 14.23
CA GLN A 229 19.87 11.66 13.60
C GLN A 229 21.24 12.32 13.64
N SER A 230 22.02 12.07 14.67
CA SER A 230 23.41 12.55 14.74
C SER A 230 24.36 11.74 13.82
N GLU A 231 24.09 10.46 13.59
CA GLU A 231 24.84 9.64 12.64
C GLU A 231 24.49 9.97 11.19
N GLU A 232 23.24 10.26 10.86
CA GLU A 232 22.84 10.69 9.52
C GLU A 232 23.38 12.08 9.17
N ALA A 233 23.28 13.05 10.07
CA ALA A 233 23.90 14.36 9.92
C ALA A 233 25.43 14.25 9.86
N GLY A 234 26.02 13.38 10.69
CA GLY A 234 27.45 13.07 10.67
C GLY A 234 27.89 12.44 9.35
N ASN A 235 27.11 11.52 8.79
CA ASN A 235 27.43 10.87 7.52
C ASN A 235 27.24 11.78 6.30
N GLN A 236 26.29 12.72 6.34
CA GLN A 236 26.15 13.74 5.29
C GLN A 236 27.35 14.69 5.28
N SER A 237 27.79 15.16 6.44
CA SER A 237 29.01 15.96 6.57
C SER A 237 30.26 15.20 6.11
N ARG A 238 30.38 13.93 6.49
CA ARG A 238 31.48 13.05 6.04
C ARG A 238 31.47 12.84 4.52
N MET A 239 30.29 12.70 3.89
CA MET A 239 30.17 12.61 2.43
C MET A 239 30.71 13.86 1.73
N LEU A 240 30.35 15.05 2.21
CA LEU A 240 30.85 16.30 1.66
C LEU A 240 32.36 16.44 1.83
N ILE A 241 32.90 16.05 3.01
CA ILE A 241 34.35 16.06 3.28
C ILE A 241 35.08 15.08 2.35
N LEU A 242 34.55 13.90 2.06
CA LEU A 242 35.14 12.95 1.11
C LEU A 242 35.24 13.55 -0.31
N LEU A 243 34.20 14.27 -0.74
CA LEU A 243 34.13 14.91 -2.05
C LEU A 243 35.06 16.11 -2.20
N ARG A 244 35.58 16.64 -1.10
CA ARG A 244 36.60 17.70 -1.12
C ARG A 244 37.94 17.23 -1.72
N ASN A 245 38.22 15.94 -1.64
CA ASN A 245 39.44 15.33 -2.17
C ASN A 245 39.33 14.96 -3.67
N GLY A 246 38.16 15.12 -4.28
CA GLY A 246 37.92 14.84 -5.70
C GLY A 246 36.58 14.17 -5.97
N PRO A 247 36.19 14.03 -7.24
CA PRO A 247 34.94 13.38 -7.64
C PRO A 247 34.95 11.90 -7.28
N LEU A 248 33.84 11.40 -6.72
CA LEU A 248 33.63 9.99 -6.36
C LEU A 248 32.32 9.48 -6.94
N SER A 249 32.31 8.20 -7.30
CA SER A 249 31.11 7.50 -7.71
C SER A 249 30.19 7.21 -6.50
N SER A 250 28.92 6.95 -6.76
CA SER A 250 27.96 6.50 -5.74
C SER A 250 28.40 5.22 -5.03
N GLY A 251 29.18 4.35 -5.70
CA GLY A 251 29.73 3.14 -5.11
C GLY A 251 30.81 3.43 -4.09
N GLU A 252 31.83 4.20 -4.46
CA GLU A 252 32.95 4.61 -3.62
C GLU A 252 32.47 5.40 -2.38
N LEU A 253 31.55 6.34 -2.55
CA LEU A 253 30.97 7.09 -1.46
C LEU A 253 30.30 6.17 -0.42
N ARG A 254 29.53 5.18 -0.88
CA ARG A 254 28.90 4.23 0.03
C ARG A 254 29.90 3.35 0.78
N GLU A 255 30.96 2.92 0.10
CA GLU A 255 32.01 2.12 0.70
C GLU A 255 32.74 2.89 1.80
N HIS A 256 33.13 4.13 1.52
CA HIS A 256 33.77 5.01 2.52
C HIS A 256 32.86 5.33 3.70
N LEU A 257 31.54 5.44 3.49
CA LEU A 257 30.54 5.68 4.55
C LEU A 257 30.04 4.40 5.20
N GLN A 258 30.52 3.22 4.78
CA GLN A 258 30.10 1.90 5.25
C GLN A 258 28.58 1.64 5.13
N LEU A 259 27.93 2.23 4.12
CA LEU A 259 26.49 2.13 3.90
C LEU A 259 26.16 0.97 2.96
N LYS A 260 25.47 -0.06 3.46
CA LYS A 260 25.18 -1.29 2.71
C LYS A 260 24.05 -1.09 1.67
N HIS A 261 23.08 -0.22 1.89
CA HIS A 261 21.87 -0.09 1.08
C HIS A 261 21.94 1.07 0.08
N ARG A 262 22.04 0.74 -1.23
CA ARG A 262 22.15 1.70 -2.34
C ARG A 262 20.96 2.67 -2.42
N ALA A 263 19.74 2.18 -2.21
CA ALA A 263 18.53 3.00 -2.29
C ALA A 263 18.49 4.04 -1.16
N HIS A 264 18.81 3.63 0.07
CA HIS A 264 18.88 4.51 1.24
C HIS A 264 19.93 5.61 1.05
N PHE A 265 21.13 5.26 0.59
CA PHE A 265 22.18 6.22 0.32
C PHE A 265 21.74 7.26 -0.72
N ARG A 266 21.08 6.83 -1.80
CA ARG A 266 20.58 7.72 -2.86
C ARG A 266 19.50 8.68 -2.35
N SER A 267 18.54 8.20 -1.58
CA SER A 267 17.39 9.02 -1.12
C SER A 267 17.73 9.93 0.06
N HIS A 268 18.60 9.51 0.99
CA HIS A 268 18.86 10.26 2.23
C HIS A 268 20.14 11.09 2.19
N PHE A 269 21.05 10.80 1.27
CA PHE A 269 22.34 11.53 1.17
C PHE A 269 22.55 12.21 -0.17
N LEU A 270 22.47 11.46 -1.29
CA LEU A 270 22.75 12.05 -2.62
C LEU A 270 21.66 13.02 -3.09
N ALA A 271 20.39 12.61 -3.03
CA ALA A 271 19.29 13.43 -3.54
C ALA A 271 19.13 14.75 -2.77
N PRO A 272 19.16 14.79 -1.42
CA PRO A 272 19.12 16.03 -0.67
C PRO A 272 20.33 16.94 -0.95
N ALA A 273 21.53 16.39 -1.06
CA ALA A 273 22.73 17.17 -1.34
C ALA A 273 22.74 17.78 -2.76
N LEU A 274 22.19 17.05 -3.75
CA LEU A 274 21.96 17.58 -5.11
C LEU A 274 20.90 18.68 -5.12
N GLN A 275 19.77 18.48 -4.42
CA GLN A 275 18.69 19.46 -4.32
C GLN A 275 19.13 20.74 -3.61
N ALA A 276 19.96 20.60 -2.59
CA ALA A 276 20.55 21.73 -1.88
C ALA A 276 21.71 22.40 -2.64
N GLY A 277 22.07 21.91 -3.83
CA GLY A 277 23.18 22.45 -4.63
C GLY A 277 24.57 22.31 -4.00
N LEU A 278 24.71 21.41 -2.99
CA LEU A 278 25.99 21.18 -2.30
C LEU A 278 26.95 20.31 -3.12
N ILE A 279 26.39 19.44 -3.95
CA ILE A 279 27.13 18.57 -4.88
C ILE A 279 26.52 18.64 -6.26
N GLU A 280 27.27 18.27 -7.28
CA GLU A 280 26.79 18.18 -8.66
C GLU A 280 27.25 16.89 -9.34
N MET A 281 26.55 16.51 -10.41
CA MET A 281 26.90 15.37 -11.25
C MET A 281 27.99 15.75 -12.25
N THR A 282 28.99 14.88 -12.46
CA THR A 282 30.02 15.08 -13.47
C THR A 282 29.51 14.85 -14.89
N LEU A 283 28.43 14.03 -15.04
CA LEU A 283 27.77 13.71 -16.31
C LEU A 283 26.26 13.97 -16.19
N PRO A 284 25.80 15.23 -16.15
CA PRO A 284 24.39 15.55 -15.93
C PRO A 284 23.47 15.05 -17.06
N ASP A 285 23.95 15.02 -18.30
CA ASP A 285 23.20 14.53 -19.47
C ASP A 285 23.05 12.99 -19.49
N SER A 286 23.81 12.28 -18.65
CA SER A 286 23.79 10.82 -18.55
C SER A 286 23.79 10.36 -17.09
N PRO A 287 22.73 10.67 -16.32
CA PRO A 287 22.68 10.45 -14.85
C PRO A 287 22.77 8.98 -14.44
N ASN A 288 22.44 8.05 -15.34
CA ASN A 288 22.50 6.61 -15.11
C ASN A 288 23.79 5.94 -15.64
N SER A 289 24.74 6.73 -16.13
CA SER A 289 26.03 6.21 -16.62
C SER A 289 26.80 5.47 -15.52
N ARG A 290 27.49 4.39 -15.86
CA ARG A 290 28.41 3.70 -14.94
C ARG A 290 29.61 4.54 -14.56
N LEU A 291 29.92 5.57 -15.36
CA LEU A 291 31.01 6.52 -15.12
C LEU A 291 30.57 7.78 -14.38
N GLN A 292 29.31 7.83 -13.96
CA GLN A 292 28.78 8.98 -13.20
C GLN A 292 29.49 9.10 -11.86
N GLN A 293 30.07 10.27 -11.62
CA GLN A 293 30.65 10.69 -10.34
C GLN A 293 29.94 11.96 -9.83
N TYR A 294 30.17 12.27 -8.56
CA TYR A 294 29.66 13.47 -7.92
C TYR A 294 30.85 14.29 -7.43
N ARG A 295 30.74 15.61 -7.51
CA ARG A 295 31.75 16.54 -7.00
C ARG A 295 31.12 17.64 -6.17
N LEU A 296 31.90 18.19 -5.28
CA LEU A 296 31.49 19.29 -4.41
C LEU A 296 31.34 20.58 -5.27
N THR A 297 30.33 21.39 -4.96
CA THR A 297 30.13 22.71 -5.54
C THR A 297 30.80 23.78 -4.65
N ALA A 298 30.90 25.01 -5.15
CA ALA A 298 31.36 26.16 -4.35
C ALA A 298 30.46 26.38 -3.10
N GLN A 299 29.16 26.15 -3.24
CA GLN A 299 28.20 26.24 -2.15
C GLN A 299 28.43 25.12 -1.14
N GLY A 300 28.75 23.89 -1.58
CA GLY A 300 29.12 22.80 -0.73
C GLY A 300 30.41 23.03 0.05
N GLU A 301 31.42 23.66 -0.57
CA GLU A 301 32.65 24.04 0.13
C GLU A 301 32.39 25.09 1.22
N GLN A 302 31.54 26.09 0.94
CA GLN A 302 31.18 27.08 1.94
C GLN A 302 30.39 26.43 3.10
N HIS A 303 29.46 25.55 2.80
CA HIS A 303 28.68 24.83 3.80
C HIS A 303 29.57 24.00 4.77
N ILE A 304 30.64 23.38 4.28
CA ILE A 304 31.60 22.66 5.14
C ILE A 304 32.32 23.62 6.07
N LYS A 305 32.71 24.82 5.58
CA LYS A 305 33.43 25.83 6.37
C LYS A 305 32.54 26.40 7.50
N ASP A 306 31.25 26.58 7.21
CA ASP A 306 30.31 27.20 8.15
C ASP A 306 29.88 26.21 9.27
N ASN A 307 30.12 24.90 9.07
CA ASN A 307 29.75 23.84 10.02
C ASN A 307 30.96 23.09 10.63
N GLN A 308 32.18 23.59 10.43
CA GLN A 308 33.39 23.20 11.15
C GLN A 308 33.68 24.16 12.33
#